data_e6a0547d5ff578721440babd7f38bf58
#
_entry.id   e6a0547d5ff578721440babd7f38bf58
#
_cell.length_a   1.000
_cell.length_b   1.000
_cell.length_c   1.000
_cell.angle_alpha   90.00
_cell.angle_beta   90.00
_cell.angle_gamma   90.00
#
_symmetry.space_group_name_H-M   'P 1'
#
loop_
_entity.id
_entity.type
_entity.pdbx_description
1 polymer ?
#
loop_
_entity_poly.entity_id
_entity_poly.type
_entity_poly.pdbx_seq_one_letter_code
_entity_poly.pdbx_strand_id
1 'polypeptide(L)'
;GSLDDFLNIITLSYDEFIAQSYFFKIYDKISNFIKYFHQINKIIQSKKNVSSHYDLNEDMYRLFLDKDMQYSCAYFHNQNISLDQAQHDKKKHIIQKLQINENMSVLDIGCGWGGMALQIAKDTGANVKGITLSENQFVTAQRRAQEEGLNEKVTFVLQDYRHETNIYDRIVSVGMFEHVGVN
;
A
#
# COMPACT_ATOMS: atom_id res chain seq x y z
N GLY A 1 32.56 -15.23 4.06
CA GLY A 1 31.88 -14.62 2.91
C GLY A 1 30.82 -13.66 3.40
N SER A 2 30.58 -12.60 2.66
CA SER A 2 29.51 -11.65 2.97
C SER A 2 28.18 -12.11 2.34
N LEU A 3 27.05 -11.62 2.87
CA LEU A 3 25.73 -11.82 2.25
C LEU A 3 25.70 -11.22 0.84
N ASP A 4 26.41 -10.11 0.63
CA ASP A 4 26.57 -9.44 -0.66
C ASP A 4 27.26 -10.33 -1.71
N ASP A 5 28.34 -11.02 -1.34
CA ASP A 5 29.03 -11.96 -2.24
C ASP A 5 28.12 -13.12 -2.62
N PHE A 6 27.33 -13.64 -1.67
CA PHE A 6 26.39 -14.72 -1.91
C PHE A 6 25.27 -14.29 -2.87
N LEU A 7 24.67 -13.13 -2.66
CA LEU A 7 23.62 -12.59 -3.53
C LEU A 7 24.16 -12.26 -4.93
N ASN A 8 25.37 -11.73 -5.03
CA ASN A 8 26.01 -11.46 -6.32
C ASN A 8 26.28 -12.74 -7.11
N ILE A 9 26.77 -13.80 -6.46
CA ILE A 9 26.97 -15.10 -7.12
C ILE A 9 25.64 -15.64 -7.66
N ILE A 10 24.56 -15.60 -6.86
CA ILE A 10 23.25 -16.07 -7.29
C ILE A 10 22.74 -15.26 -8.48
N THR A 11 22.76 -13.92 -8.40
CA THR A 11 22.23 -13.06 -9.45
C THR A 11 23.01 -13.13 -10.74
N LEU A 12 24.34 -13.18 -10.69
CA LEU A 12 25.19 -13.26 -11.88
C LEU A 12 25.16 -14.65 -12.54
N SER A 13 25.04 -15.72 -11.74
CA SER A 13 25.04 -17.08 -12.27
C SER A 13 23.65 -17.57 -12.68
N TYR A 14 22.57 -16.91 -12.24
CA TYR A 14 21.20 -17.35 -12.47
C TYR A 14 20.83 -17.38 -13.95
N ASP A 15 21.14 -16.30 -14.67
CA ASP A 15 20.82 -16.17 -16.09
C ASP A 15 21.64 -17.15 -16.95
N GLU A 16 22.92 -17.37 -16.63
CA GLU A 16 23.76 -18.34 -17.31
C GLU A 16 23.34 -19.78 -17.05
N PHE A 17 22.92 -20.10 -15.82
CA PHE A 17 22.46 -21.43 -15.43
C PHE A 17 21.13 -21.80 -16.11
N ILE A 18 20.20 -20.85 -16.23
CA ILE A 18 18.93 -21.04 -16.95
C ILE A 18 19.19 -21.16 -18.45
N ALA A 19 20.09 -20.36 -19.02
CA ALA A 19 20.39 -20.37 -20.45
C ALA A 19 20.97 -21.70 -20.93
N GLN A 20 21.74 -22.41 -20.10
CA GLN A 20 22.42 -23.65 -20.44
C GLN A 20 21.58 -24.93 -20.24
N SER A 21 20.51 -24.89 -19.45
CA SER A 21 19.73 -26.08 -19.11
C SER A 21 18.37 -26.13 -19.81
N TYR A 22 18.17 -27.14 -20.66
CA TYR A 22 16.89 -27.42 -21.31
C TYR A 22 15.75 -27.68 -20.31
N PHE A 23 16.05 -28.36 -19.20
CA PHE A 23 15.10 -28.63 -18.14
C PHE A 23 14.61 -27.34 -17.45
N PHE A 24 15.51 -26.38 -17.19
CA PHE A 24 15.12 -25.10 -16.60
C PHE A 24 14.27 -24.25 -17.55
N LYS A 25 14.50 -24.29 -18.86
CA LYS A 25 13.66 -23.60 -19.85
C LYS A 25 12.24 -24.15 -19.89
N ILE A 26 12.07 -25.46 -19.76
CA ILE A 26 10.73 -26.08 -19.68
C ILE A 26 10.07 -25.73 -18.34
N TYR A 27 10.81 -25.85 -17.23
CA TYR A 27 10.33 -25.49 -15.90
C TYR A 27 9.90 -24.03 -15.84
N ASP A 28 10.67 -23.11 -16.41
CA ASP A 28 10.36 -21.67 -16.44
C ASP A 28 9.10 -21.40 -17.27
N LYS A 29 8.93 -22.03 -18.41
CA LYS A 29 7.68 -21.93 -19.20
C LYS A 29 6.47 -22.44 -18.44
N ILE A 30 6.59 -23.61 -17.80
CA ILE A 30 5.50 -24.20 -17.01
C ILE A 30 5.22 -23.32 -15.77
N SER A 31 6.26 -22.89 -15.08
CA SER A 31 6.16 -22.01 -13.92
C SER A 31 5.50 -20.67 -14.28
N ASN A 32 5.86 -20.05 -15.40
CA ASN A 32 5.27 -18.80 -15.86
C ASN A 32 3.80 -18.98 -16.27
N PHE A 33 3.45 -20.12 -16.87
CA PHE A 33 2.06 -20.45 -17.16
C PHE A 33 1.24 -20.66 -15.88
N ILE A 34 1.77 -21.37 -14.90
CA ILE A 34 1.13 -21.58 -13.59
C ILE A 34 1.04 -20.26 -12.82
N LYS A 35 2.09 -19.43 -12.83
CA LYS A 35 2.10 -18.08 -12.22
C LYS A 35 0.98 -17.21 -12.78
N TYR A 36 0.73 -17.24 -14.09
CA TYR A 36 -0.37 -16.50 -14.70
C TYR A 36 -1.72 -16.85 -14.06
N PHE A 37 -2.01 -18.14 -13.83
CA PHE A 37 -3.25 -18.56 -13.16
C PHE A 37 -3.26 -18.23 -11.66
N HIS A 38 -2.12 -18.28 -10.99
CA HIS A 38 -2.00 -17.89 -9.57
C HIS A 38 -2.07 -16.39 -9.35
N GLN A 39 -1.72 -15.59 -10.34
CA GLN A 39 -1.79 -14.12 -10.28
C GLN A 39 -3.22 -13.57 -10.49
N ILE A 40 -4.17 -14.40 -10.92
CA ILE A 40 -5.58 -13.98 -11.01
C ILE A 40 -6.12 -13.80 -9.58
N ASN A 41 -6.09 -12.55 -9.14
CA ASN A 41 -6.53 -12.18 -7.79
C ASN A 41 -8.06 -12.01 -7.77
N LYS A 42 -8.79 -13.12 -7.56
CA LYS A 42 -10.26 -13.09 -7.41
C LYS A 42 -10.64 -12.26 -6.19
N ILE A 43 -11.77 -11.54 -6.23
CA ILE A 43 -12.27 -10.67 -5.15
C ILE A 43 -12.29 -11.39 -3.80
N ILE A 44 -12.79 -12.63 -3.76
CA ILE A 44 -12.85 -13.46 -2.54
C ILE A 44 -11.45 -13.77 -2.01
N GLN A 45 -10.50 -14.05 -2.91
CA GLN A 45 -9.11 -14.35 -2.55
C GLN A 45 -8.38 -13.11 -2.05
N SER A 46 -8.64 -11.94 -2.66
CA SER A 46 -8.08 -10.66 -2.21
C SER A 46 -8.47 -10.35 -0.76
N LYS A 47 -9.75 -10.50 -0.42
CA LYS A 47 -10.24 -10.29 0.95
C LYS A 47 -9.55 -11.24 1.94
N LYS A 48 -9.42 -12.53 1.59
CA LYS A 48 -8.74 -13.53 2.42
C LYS A 48 -7.24 -13.25 2.58
N ASN A 49 -6.57 -12.84 1.50
CA ASN A 49 -5.15 -12.52 1.53
C ASN A 49 -4.88 -11.28 2.40
N VAL A 50 -5.68 -10.22 2.24
CA VAL A 50 -5.56 -9.01 3.06
C VAL A 50 -5.83 -9.32 4.53
N SER A 51 -6.92 -10.05 4.85
CA SER A 51 -7.23 -10.48 6.22
C SER A 51 -6.07 -11.26 6.84
N SER A 52 -5.49 -12.24 6.14
CA SER A 52 -4.37 -13.02 6.69
C SER A 52 -3.07 -12.23 6.93
N HIS A 53 -2.85 -11.13 6.20
CA HIS A 53 -1.66 -10.31 6.33
C HIS A 53 -1.84 -9.10 7.26
N TYR A 54 -3.05 -8.52 7.34
CA TYR A 54 -3.29 -7.24 8.01
C TYR A 54 -4.22 -7.34 9.23
N ASP A 55 -4.85 -8.51 9.49
CA ASP A 55 -5.63 -8.75 10.71
C ASP A 55 -4.74 -9.09 11.93
N LEU A 56 -3.43 -8.87 11.80
CA LEU A 56 -2.53 -8.82 12.95
C LEU A 56 -2.97 -7.66 13.86
N ASN A 57 -2.88 -7.89 15.17
CA ASN A 57 -3.28 -6.92 16.18
C ASN A 57 -2.61 -5.54 15.94
N GLU A 58 -3.38 -4.46 15.99
CA GLU A 58 -2.91 -3.06 15.91
C GLU A 58 -1.68 -2.82 16.80
N ASP A 59 -1.64 -3.42 18.00
CA ASP A 59 -0.55 -3.29 18.93
C ASP A 59 0.79 -3.77 18.39
N MET A 60 0.79 -4.82 17.54
CA MET A 60 2.00 -5.30 16.90
C MET A 60 2.57 -4.27 15.91
N TYR A 61 1.70 -3.63 15.13
CA TYR A 61 2.12 -2.59 14.19
C TYR A 61 2.68 -1.36 14.90
N ARG A 62 2.12 -1.01 16.05
CA ARG A 62 2.60 0.11 16.89
C ARG A 62 4.00 -0.08 17.44
N LEU A 63 4.52 -1.32 17.49
CA LEU A 63 5.88 -1.61 17.98
C LEU A 63 6.97 -1.17 17.01
N PHE A 64 6.70 -1.12 15.70
CA PHE A 64 7.74 -0.87 14.69
C PHE A 64 7.39 0.21 13.67
N LEU A 65 6.12 0.59 13.53
CA LEU A 65 5.74 1.69 12.66
C LEU A 65 5.89 3.05 13.35
N ASP A 66 5.83 4.10 12.55
CA ASP A 66 5.70 5.48 13.03
C ASP A 66 4.36 5.70 13.75
N LYS A 67 4.23 6.84 14.43
CA LYS A 67 3.00 7.20 15.18
C LYS A 67 1.73 7.24 14.33
N ASP A 68 1.86 7.50 13.04
CA ASP A 68 0.76 7.54 12.08
C ASP A 68 0.48 6.17 11.44
N MET A 69 1.24 5.14 11.83
CA MET A 69 1.11 3.75 11.37
C MET A 69 1.19 3.60 9.84
N GLN A 70 2.13 4.31 9.21
CA GLN A 70 2.36 4.22 7.78
C GLN A 70 3.12 2.95 7.42
N TYR A 71 2.44 1.96 6.82
CA TYR A 71 3.05 0.68 6.42
C TYR A 71 3.52 0.70 4.95
N SER A 72 4.39 1.66 4.64
CA SER A 72 5.03 1.81 3.32
C SER A 72 6.33 2.59 3.48
N CYS A 73 7.22 2.56 2.47
CA CYS A 73 8.52 3.23 2.54
C CYS A 73 8.39 4.72 2.89
N ALA A 74 9.21 5.19 3.82
CA ALA A 74 9.27 6.59 4.20
C ALA A 74 10.14 7.40 3.23
N TYR A 75 9.96 8.73 3.20
CA TYR A 75 10.74 9.64 2.39
C TYR A 75 11.76 10.39 3.25
N PHE A 76 13.00 9.91 3.24
CA PHE A 76 14.12 10.52 3.95
C PHE A 76 14.84 11.51 3.04
N HIS A 77 14.54 12.80 3.17
CA HIS A 77 15.27 13.83 2.48
C HIS A 77 16.64 14.12 3.15
N ASN A 78 16.80 13.69 4.40
CA ASN A 78 18.03 13.76 5.18
C ASN A 78 18.12 12.52 6.09
N GLN A 79 19.31 11.93 6.22
CA GLN A 79 19.55 10.74 7.02
C GLN A 79 19.32 10.93 8.52
N ASN A 80 19.29 12.18 9.01
CA ASN A 80 19.17 12.49 10.43
C ASN A 80 17.74 12.75 10.90
N ILE A 81 16.73 12.67 10.03
CA ILE A 81 15.33 12.85 10.43
C ILE A 81 14.76 11.57 11.04
N SER A 82 13.78 11.72 11.93
CA SER A 82 13.07 10.58 12.53
C SER A 82 12.18 9.89 11.50
N LEU A 83 11.80 8.63 11.78
CA LEU A 83 10.84 7.90 10.97
C LEU A 83 9.50 8.64 10.89
N ASP A 84 9.00 9.19 12.01
CA ASP A 84 7.77 9.98 12.04
C ASP A 84 7.83 11.15 11.06
N GLN A 85 8.97 11.88 11.05
CA GLN A 85 9.15 13.00 10.13
C GLN A 85 9.24 12.54 8.69
N ALA A 86 9.97 11.47 8.41
CA ALA A 86 10.12 10.94 7.06
C ALA A 86 8.78 10.44 6.49
N GLN A 87 7.91 9.82 7.31
CA GLN A 87 6.57 9.42 6.90
C GLN A 87 5.64 10.62 6.70
N HIS A 88 5.75 11.64 7.53
CA HIS A 88 5.03 12.90 7.34
C HIS A 88 5.44 13.59 6.03
N ASP A 89 6.74 13.67 5.75
CA ASP A 89 7.29 14.28 4.53
C ASP A 89 6.88 13.51 3.27
N LYS A 90 6.82 12.18 3.35
CA LYS A 90 6.25 11.34 2.27
C LYS A 90 4.82 11.76 1.93
N LYS A 91 3.95 11.88 2.93
CA LYS A 91 2.55 12.28 2.72
C LYS A 91 2.46 13.67 2.11
N LYS A 92 3.19 14.64 2.64
CA LYS A 92 3.26 15.99 2.07
C LYS A 92 3.74 16.02 0.63
N HIS A 93 4.78 15.25 0.33
CA HIS A 93 5.30 15.14 -1.04
C HIS A 93 4.26 14.60 -2.02
N ILE A 94 3.49 13.60 -1.62
CA ILE A 94 2.39 13.04 -2.44
C ILE A 94 1.27 14.08 -2.62
N ILE A 95 0.84 14.76 -1.54
CA ILE A 95 -0.20 15.79 -1.58
C ILE A 95 0.19 16.92 -2.54
N GLN A 96 1.44 17.38 -2.50
CA GLN A 96 1.96 18.41 -3.40
C GLN A 96 1.92 17.96 -4.87
N LYS A 97 2.27 16.70 -5.17
CA LYS A 97 2.19 16.16 -6.53
C LYS A 97 0.76 16.08 -7.05
N LEU A 98 -0.18 15.75 -6.19
CA LEU A 98 -1.59 15.64 -6.54
C LEU A 98 -2.27 17.00 -6.75
N GLN A 99 -1.66 18.10 -6.29
CA GLN A 99 -2.20 19.47 -6.44
C GLN A 99 -3.66 19.56 -5.97
N ILE A 100 -3.93 19.03 -4.77
CA ILE A 100 -5.28 18.97 -4.20
C ILE A 100 -5.65 20.36 -3.61
N ASN A 101 -6.93 20.73 -3.76
CA ASN A 101 -7.52 21.89 -3.11
C ASN A 101 -8.84 21.52 -2.39
N GLU A 102 -9.40 22.44 -1.62
CA GLU A 102 -10.55 22.23 -0.74
C GLU A 102 -11.86 21.79 -1.43
N ASN A 103 -12.00 22.07 -2.73
CA ASN A 103 -13.20 21.74 -3.50
C ASN A 103 -13.12 20.38 -4.18
N MET A 104 -11.99 19.69 -4.04
CA MET A 104 -11.76 18.41 -4.70
C MET A 104 -12.27 17.23 -3.87
N SER A 105 -12.66 16.17 -4.60
CA SER A 105 -12.91 14.84 -4.09
C SER A 105 -11.72 13.93 -4.34
N VAL A 106 -11.28 13.20 -3.33
CA VAL A 106 -10.09 12.33 -3.41
C VAL A 106 -10.44 10.91 -2.99
N LEU A 107 -9.96 9.93 -3.75
CA LEU A 107 -10.02 8.51 -3.38
C LEU A 107 -8.65 8.03 -2.94
N ASP A 108 -8.58 7.43 -1.74
CA ASP A 108 -7.39 6.72 -1.21
C ASP A 108 -7.63 5.21 -1.26
N ILE A 109 -6.99 4.52 -2.22
CA ILE A 109 -7.16 3.08 -2.44
C ILE A 109 -6.12 2.31 -1.64
N GLY A 110 -6.59 1.45 -0.73
CA GLY A 110 -5.73 0.78 0.23
C GLY A 110 -5.28 1.73 1.34
N CYS A 111 -6.23 2.48 1.90
CA CYS A 111 -5.98 3.57 2.85
C CYS A 111 -5.30 3.14 4.16
N GLY A 112 -5.15 1.83 4.40
CA GLY A 112 -4.54 1.32 5.61
C GLY A 112 -5.22 1.86 6.88
N TRP A 113 -4.44 2.33 7.83
CA TRP A 113 -4.91 2.93 9.08
C TRP A 113 -5.45 4.37 8.93
N GLY A 114 -5.62 4.85 7.70
CA GLY A 114 -6.25 6.13 7.37
C GLY A 114 -5.32 7.34 7.31
N GLY A 115 -4.04 7.18 7.61
CA GLY A 115 -3.13 8.32 7.80
C GLY A 115 -2.94 9.21 6.57
N MET A 116 -2.97 8.67 5.33
CA MET A 116 -2.88 9.48 4.11
C MET A 116 -4.17 10.29 3.91
N ALA A 117 -5.33 9.64 4.00
CA ALA A 117 -6.63 10.31 3.84
C ALA A 117 -6.86 11.42 4.86
N LEU A 118 -6.50 11.17 6.13
CA LEU A 118 -6.59 12.18 7.20
C LEU A 118 -5.64 13.37 6.93
N GLN A 119 -4.40 13.11 6.50
CA GLN A 119 -3.45 14.17 6.19
C GLN A 119 -3.92 15.02 4.99
N ILE A 120 -4.47 14.39 3.94
CA ILE A 120 -5.02 15.12 2.78
C ILE A 120 -6.13 16.07 3.26
N ALA A 121 -7.09 15.58 4.02
CA ALA A 121 -8.20 16.41 4.51
C ALA A 121 -7.71 17.58 5.40
N LYS A 122 -6.74 17.33 6.30
CA LYS A 122 -6.15 18.37 7.16
C LYS A 122 -5.44 19.47 6.38
N ASP A 123 -4.61 19.06 5.42
CA ASP A 123 -3.73 20.00 4.73
C ASP A 123 -4.45 20.80 3.64
N THR A 124 -5.51 20.22 3.05
CA THR A 124 -6.15 20.78 1.85
C THR A 124 -7.62 21.18 2.04
N GLY A 125 -8.30 20.65 3.05
CA GLY A 125 -9.74 20.79 3.23
C GLY A 125 -10.59 19.96 2.27
N ALA A 126 -9.98 19.13 1.41
CA ALA A 126 -10.67 18.29 0.44
C ALA A 126 -11.54 17.20 1.10
N ASN A 127 -12.52 16.70 0.36
CA ASN A 127 -13.31 15.55 0.78
C ASN A 127 -12.60 14.26 0.35
N VAL A 128 -12.35 13.34 1.29
CA VAL A 128 -11.57 12.14 1.02
C VAL A 128 -12.39 10.89 1.34
N LYS A 129 -12.41 9.94 0.41
CA LYS A 129 -12.89 8.57 0.65
C LYS A 129 -11.70 7.64 0.70
N GLY A 130 -11.50 6.96 1.83
CA GLY A 130 -10.53 5.89 1.99
C GLY A 130 -11.19 4.52 1.90
N ILE A 131 -10.64 3.62 1.10
CA ILE A 131 -11.13 2.24 1.00
C ILE A 131 -10.07 1.23 1.40
N THR A 132 -10.46 0.21 2.15
CA THR A 132 -9.61 -0.91 2.59
C THR A 132 -10.39 -2.22 2.58
N LEU A 133 -9.69 -3.35 2.58
CA LEU A 133 -10.27 -4.69 2.74
C LEU A 133 -10.08 -5.27 4.16
N SER A 134 -9.32 -4.61 5.04
CA SER A 134 -9.09 -5.02 6.42
C SER A 134 -10.10 -4.36 7.35
N GLU A 135 -10.83 -5.20 8.11
CA GLU A 135 -11.79 -4.73 9.12
C GLU A 135 -11.10 -3.95 10.24
N ASN A 136 -9.94 -4.42 10.71
CA ASN A 136 -9.17 -3.75 11.77
C ASN A 136 -8.71 -2.36 11.34
N GLN A 137 -8.19 -2.23 10.12
CA GLN A 137 -7.79 -0.95 9.57
C GLN A 137 -8.97 0.00 9.42
N PHE A 138 -10.10 -0.50 8.91
CA PHE A 138 -11.32 0.27 8.74
C PHE A 138 -11.82 0.86 10.07
N VAL A 139 -11.98 0.03 11.10
CA VAL A 139 -12.44 0.46 12.43
C VAL A 139 -11.49 1.50 13.03
N THR A 140 -10.19 1.27 12.95
CA THR A 140 -9.18 2.20 13.46
C THR A 140 -9.18 3.52 12.68
N ALA A 141 -9.29 3.48 11.36
CA ALA A 141 -9.33 4.69 10.52
C ALA A 141 -10.57 5.54 10.82
N GLN A 142 -11.74 4.92 11.00
CA GLN A 142 -12.95 5.62 11.41
C GLN A 142 -12.81 6.28 12.77
N ARG A 143 -12.29 5.55 13.78
CA ARG A 143 -12.05 6.09 15.12
C ARG A 143 -11.12 7.30 15.04
N ARG A 144 -10.03 7.22 14.29
CA ARG A 144 -9.08 8.33 14.08
C ARG A 144 -9.74 9.54 13.44
N ALA A 145 -10.59 9.36 12.42
CA ALA A 145 -11.33 10.46 11.81
C ALA A 145 -12.21 11.20 12.84
N GLN A 146 -12.85 10.48 13.75
CA GLN A 146 -13.64 11.07 14.82
C GLN A 146 -12.77 11.81 15.84
N GLU A 147 -11.70 11.18 16.33
CA GLU A 147 -10.76 11.76 17.29
C GLU A 147 -10.11 13.05 16.78
N GLU A 148 -9.87 13.12 15.47
CA GLU A 148 -9.26 14.26 14.80
C GLU A 148 -10.28 15.30 14.29
N GLY A 149 -11.59 15.09 14.50
CA GLY A 149 -12.67 15.98 14.07
C GLY A 149 -12.83 16.09 12.55
N LEU A 150 -12.44 15.04 11.82
CA LEU A 150 -12.43 15.00 10.36
C LEU A 150 -13.55 14.14 9.76
N ASN A 151 -14.47 13.64 10.56
CA ASN A 151 -15.54 12.73 10.15
C ASN A 151 -16.49 13.30 9.09
N GLU A 152 -16.57 14.63 8.94
CA GLU A 152 -17.36 15.27 7.87
C GLU A 152 -16.57 15.41 6.55
N LYS A 153 -15.24 15.31 6.62
CA LYS A 153 -14.34 15.45 5.46
C LYS A 153 -13.80 14.12 4.97
N VAL A 154 -13.67 13.13 5.86
CA VAL A 154 -13.09 11.83 5.53
C VAL A 154 -14.08 10.72 5.81
N THR A 155 -14.38 9.92 4.80
CA THR A 155 -15.21 8.73 4.90
C THR A 155 -14.36 7.49 4.62
N PHE A 156 -14.38 6.53 5.55
CA PHE A 156 -13.75 5.23 5.33
C PHE A 156 -14.79 4.16 4.99
N VAL A 157 -14.45 3.24 4.07
CA VAL A 157 -15.36 2.17 3.64
C VAL A 157 -14.58 0.85 3.51
N LEU A 158 -15.17 -0.22 4.04
CA LEU A 158 -14.69 -1.58 3.84
C LEU A 158 -15.14 -2.09 2.46
N GLN A 159 -14.33 -1.84 1.44
CA GLN A 159 -14.71 -2.07 0.04
C GLN A 159 -13.52 -2.46 -0.83
N ASP A 160 -13.73 -3.37 -1.77
CA ASP A 160 -12.80 -3.64 -2.85
C ASP A 160 -12.85 -2.51 -3.88
N TYR A 161 -11.68 -2.01 -4.31
CA TYR A 161 -11.58 -0.90 -5.26
C TYR A 161 -12.29 -1.19 -6.60
N ARG A 162 -12.43 -2.46 -6.99
CA ARG A 162 -13.13 -2.90 -8.21
C ARG A 162 -14.64 -2.62 -8.16
N HIS A 163 -15.19 -2.39 -6.98
CA HIS A 163 -16.59 -2.00 -6.78
C HIS A 163 -16.78 -0.49 -6.65
N GLU A 164 -15.68 0.28 -6.74
CA GLU A 164 -15.78 1.73 -6.72
C GLU A 164 -16.21 2.25 -8.11
N THR A 165 -17.32 2.96 -8.16
CA THR A 165 -17.91 3.46 -9.40
C THR A 165 -18.01 4.98 -9.46
N ASN A 166 -17.71 5.66 -8.36
CA ASN A 166 -17.73 7.12 -8.32
C ASN A 166 -16.51 7.70 -9.05
N ILE A 167 -16.66 8.94 -9.48
CA ILE A 167 -15.60 9.72 -10.12
C ILE A 167 -14.98 10.65 -9.08
N TYR A 168 -13.67 10.77 -9.10
CA TYR A 168 -12.89 11.59 -8.19
C TYR A 168 -11.97 12.53 -8.98
N ASP A 169 -11.69 13.71 -8.40
CA ASP A 169 -10.74 14.65 -9.00
C ASP A 169 -9.30 14.11 -8.90
N ARG A 170 -9.00 13.40 -7.83
CA ARG A 170 -7.69 12.77 -7.61
C ARG A 170 -7.85 11.38 -7.02
N ILE A 171 -6.91 10.50 -7.37
CA ILE A 171 -6.82 9.15 -6.80
C ILE A 171 -5.39 8.95 -6.29
N VAL A 172 -5.26 8.41 -5.11
CA VAL A 172 -3.99 8.00 -4.51
C VAL A 172 -4.05 6.53 -4.10
N SER A 173 -2.93 5.83 -4.27
CA SER A 173 -2.75 4.46 -3.77
C SER A 173 -1.28 4.28 -3.41
N VAL A 174 -1.00 3.95 -2.16
CA VAL A 174 0.37 3.81 -1.63
C VAL A 174 0.54 2.45 -0.98
N GLY A 175 1.43 1.62 -1.53
CA GLY A 175 1.73 0.30 -0.97
C GLY A 175 0.68 -0.79 -1.29
N MET A 176 -0.28 -0.54 -2.19
CA MET A 176 -1.30 -1.52 -2.58
C MET A 176 -1.12 -1.98 -4.03
N PHE A 177 -0.62 -1.13 -4.90
CA PHE A 177 -0.56 -1.37 -6.33
C PHE A 177 0.25 -2.62 -6.69
N GLU A 178 1.33 -2.91 -5.98
CA GLU A 178 2.18 -4.10 -6.13
C GLU A 178 1.44 -5.42 -5.82
N HIS A 179 0.31 -5.36 -5.14
CA HIS A 179 -0.51 -6.54 -4.80
C HIS A 179 -1.65 -6.81 -5.79
N VAL A 180 -1.83 -5.95 -6.80
CA VAL A 180 -2.96 -6.06 -7.75
C VAL A 180 -2.79 -7.26 -8.69
N GLY A 181 -1.56 -7.70 -8.94
CA GLY A 181 -1.26 -8.76 -9.89
C GLY A 181 -1.24 -8.26 -11.34
N VAL A 182 -0.96 -9.18 -12.27
CA VAL A 182 -0.95 -8.91 -13.71
C VAL A 182 -2.25 -9.47 -14.30
N ASN A 183 -3.06 -8.61 -14.90
CA ASN A 183 -4.22 -9.01 -15.71
C ASN A 183 -3.88 -8.87 -17.18
#